data_65eb2e52f91520fba1af638f211b4251
#
_entry.id   65eb2e52f91520fba1af638f211b4251
#
_cell.length_a   1.000
_cell.length_b   1.000
_cell.length_c   1.000
_cell.angle_alpha   90.00
_cell.angle_beta   90.00
_cell.angle_gamma   90.00
#
_symmetry.space_group_name_H-M   'P 1'
#
loop_
_entity.id
_entity.type
_entity.pdbx_description
1 polymer ?
#
loop_
_entity_poly.entity_id
_entity_poly.type
_entity_poly.pdbx_seq_one_letter_code
_entity_poly.pdbx_strand_id
1 'polypeptide(L)'
;MQTRKTLMATASLAIMACLTGSVSAQNGGARSASPAAAPAGTILPYQSPPRHLIYIATPGDEGADGQSGVVVLDADHDYRFVKRIPYGLAASELPGPKISGMTSSIPANKIYVTTDGGSMIAFDLKTDKIAWTFKGETGPVKLQRRGAAADGCCERPYTLPGGKTLLVASAYNNWWYLIDAQTGAKLGRIETPETPHTHNVAVTADGKLALLASISGPKEGAAGVAVVDLPNKKVLRYITFSDDVRPITINHDGSLVYANVNNLDGFEIADTKTGKMIKRVELPGEMWKAKWADPNAHHFVHGLPSHGIGMTPDESEIWVTDAANDAWQIWDNPGDGRNPVYNPSKTVPIRPGINSSWISMTNDGKTAFVGDGSIIDVRAHRVIGIMKDEYGRPIQAAEKVLAMTFRDGKLVETSNQFAIGDAKAREARLEHETGTRQASNSGN
;
A
#
# COMPACT_ATOMS: atom_id res chain seq x y z
N MET A 1 -16.11 35.89 39.63
CA MET A 1 -17.47 36.17 40.17
C MET A 1 -18.45 36.20 39.00
N GLN A 2 -19.48 35.41 39.03
CA GLN A 2 -20.62 35.14 38.10
C GLN A 2 -20.55 33.74 37.46
N THR A 3 -21.13 32.88 38.09
CA THR A 3 -22.44 32.19 38.23
C THR A 3 -22.85 31.33 37.02
N ARG A 4 -22.86 30.04 37.31
CA ARG A 4 -23.43 28.93 36.56
C ARG A 4 -24.95 29.09 36.32
N LYS A 5 -25.43 28.64 35.17
CA LYS A 5 -26.82 28.19 35.04
C LYS A 5 -26.86 26.81 34.37
N THR A 6 -27.34 25.88 35.16
CA THR A 6 -27.71 24.51 34.81
C THR A 6 -29.10 24.52 34.19
N LEU A 7 -29.32 23.82 33.07
CA LEU A 7 -30.66 23.54 32.57
C LEU A 7 -30.84 22.04 32.46
N MET A 8 -31.74 21.50 33.28
CA MET A 8 -32.27 20.13 33.17
C MET A 8 -33.40 20.14 32.16
N ALA A 9 -33.43 19.13 31.28
CA ALA A 9 -34.57 18.82 30.44
C ALA A 9 -34.97 17.35 30.67
N THR A 10 -36.21 17.20 31.07
CA THR A 10 -36.93 15.98 31.43
C THR A 10 -37.34 15.20 30.20
N ALA A 11 -37.17 13.90 30.25
CA ALA A 11 -37.64 12.93 29.22
C ALA A 11 -39.07 12.52 29.54
N SER A 12 -39.97 12.56 28.55
CA SER A 12 -41.30 11.99 28.59
C SER A 12 -41.36 10.68 27.83
N LEU A 13 -41.83 9.64 28.53
CA LEU A 13 -42.06 8.29 28.01
C LEU A 13 -43.47 8.25 27.44
N ALA A 14 -43.66 7.82 26.20
CA ALA A 14 -44.95 7.53 25.61
C ALA A 14 -45.08 6.00 25.38
N ILE A 15 -46.03 5.40 26.07
CA ILE A 15 -46.43 3.99 25.96
C ILE A 15 -47.57 3.93 24.92
N MET A 16 -47.42 3.08 23.89
CA MET A 16 -48.48 2.82 22.92
C MET A 16 -48.92 1.35 23.04
N ALA A 17 -50.17 1.16 23.41
CA ALA A 17 -50.80 -0.13 23.58
C ALA A 17 -51.27 -0.71 22.24
N CYS A 18 -50.98 -1.99 21.99
CA CYS A 18 -51.54 -2.75 20.88
C CYS A 18 -52.90 -3.36 21.25
N LEU A 19 -53.90 -3.09 20.41
CA LEU A 19 -55.20 -3.74 20.43
C LEU A 19 -55.18 -5.00 19.56
N THR A 20 -55.56 -6.13 20.15
CA THR A 20 -55.80 -7.39 19.47
C THR A 20 -57.24 -7.45 18.94
N GLY A 21 -57.39 -7.73 17.67
CA GLY A 21 -58.67 -8.02 17.04
C GLY A 21 -58.67 -9.44 16.46
N SER A 22 -59.46 -10.32 17.06
CA SER A 22 -59.74 -11.67 16.58
C SER A 22 -60.91 -11.65 15.60
N VAL A 23 -60.73 -12.20 14.40
CA VAL A 23 -61.85 -12.53 13.49
C VAL A 23 -61.76 -14.02 13.20
N SER A 24 -62.79 -14.73 13.63
CA SER A 24 -63.12 -16.14 13.28
C SER A 24 -63.99 -16.16 12.03
N ALA A 25 -63.59 -16.96 11.03
CA ALA A 25 -64.54 -17.41 9.98
C ALA A 25 -64.26 -18.88 9.68
N GLN A 26 -65.31 -19.66 9.94
CA GLN A 26 -65.47 -21.03 9.47
C GLN A 26 -65.88 -21.07 8.00
N ASN A 27 -65.33 -22.02 7.24
CA ASN A 27 -66.04 -22.91 6.27
C ASN A 27 -64.94 -23.67 5.49
N GLY A 28 -64.91 -24.98 5.57
CA GLY A 28 -65.72 -25.94 4.86
C GLY A 28 -65.01 -26.48 3.62
N GLY A 29 -64.38 -27.67 3.71
CA GLY A 29 -64.41 -28.67 2.66
C GLY A 29 -63.37 -28.53 1.50
N ALA A 30 -62.31 -29.32 1.54
CA ALA A 30 -61.84 -30.27 0.52
C ALA A 30 -60.44 -30.79 0.92
N ARG A 31 -60.36 -32.09 1.17
CA ARG A 31 -59.04 -32.74 1.35
C ARG A 31 -58.33 -32.79 0.01
N SER A 32 -57.39 -31.90 -0.23
CA SER A 32 -56.38 -32.07 -1.26
C SER A 32 -55.18 -32.79 -0.64
N ALA A 33 -54.67 -33.78 -1.35
CA ALA A 33 -53.48 -34.53 -0.94
C ALA A 33 -52.30 -33.57 -0.71
N SER A 34 -51.63 -33.70 0.45
CA SER A 34 -50.42 -32.99 0.76
C SER A 34 -49.35 -33.30 -0.30
N PRO A 35 -48.73 -32.30 -0.90
CA PRO A 35 -47.57 -32.57 -1.73
C PRO A 35 -46.46 -33.16 -0.84
N ALA A 36 -45.75 -34.17 -1.37
CA ALA A 36 -44.62 -34.79 -0.70
C ALA A 36 -43.63 -33.70 -0.28
N ALA A 37 -43.15 -33.77 0.98
CA ALA A 37 -42.15 -32.86 1.50
C ALA A 37 -40.91 -32.85 0.57
N ALA A 38 -40.52 -31.69 0.06
CA ALA A 38 -39.29 -31.54 -0.64
C ALA A 38 -38.13 -32.04 0.24
N PRO A 39 -37.12 -32.71 -0.33
CA PRO A 39 -35.95 -33.14 0.43
C PRO A 39 -35.37 -31.94 1.15
N ALA A 40 -35.04 -32.10 2.45
CA ALA A 40 -34.47 -31.06 3.27
C ALA A 40 -33.19 -30.56 2.57
N GLY A 41 -33.28 -29.38 1.96
CA GLY A 41 -32.12 -28.71 1.36
C GLY A 41 -31.10 -28.53 2.45
N THR A 42 -29.87 -28.89 2.19
CA THR A 42 -28.73 -28.61 3.06
C THR A 42 -28.74 -27.10 3.32
N ILE A 43 -29.06 -26.68 4.52
CA ILE A 43 -28.94 -25.26 4.92
C ILE A 43 -27.45 -24.96 4.95
N LEU A 44 -26.94 -24.29 3.91
CA LEU A 44 -25.59 -23.80 3.93
C LEU A 44 -25.46 -22.81 5.11
N PRO A 45 -24.38 -22.90 5.89
CA PRO A 45 -24.17 -21.96 6.98
C PRO A 45 -24.16 -20.53 6.41
N TYR A 46 -24.89 -19.63 7.07
CA TYR A 46 -24.89 -18.21 6.71
C TYR A 46 -23.45 -17.68 6.78
N GLN A 47 -22.94 -17.15 5.69
CA GLN A 47 -21.67 -16.45 5.66
C GLN A 47 -21.96 -14.96 5.67
N SER A 48 -21.39 -14.26 6.65
CA SER A 48 -21.44 -12.80 6.67
C SER A 48 -20.81 -12.23 5.40
N PRO A 49 -21.36 -11.15 4.82
CA PRO A 49 -20.72 -10.50 3.70
C PRO A 49 -19.30 -10.08 4.07
N PRO A 50 -18.36 -10.09 3.12
CA PRO A 50 -17.02 -9.59 3.37
C PRO A 50 -17.08 -8.11 3.75
N ARG A 51 -16.12 -7.68 4.58
CA ARG A 51 -15.95 -6.30 4.98
C ARG A 51 -14.63 -5.79 4.46
N HIS A 52 -14.63 -4.65 3.74
CA HIS A 52 -13.45 -4.05 3.15
C HIS A 52 -12.99 -2.86 3.99
N LEU A 53 -11.78 -2.94 4.51
CA LEU A 53 -11.21 -1.92 5.38
C LEU A 53 -9.88 -1.43 4.81
N ILE A 54 -9.62 -0.13 4.97
CA ILE A 54 -8.35 0.49 4.59
C ILE A 54 -7.58 0.82 5.86
N TYR A 55 -6.39 0.26 5.97
CA TYR A 55 -5.46 0.50 7.07
C TYR A 55 -4.37 1.46 6.62
N ILE A 56 -4.17 2.54 7.35
CA ILE A 56 -3.25 3.62 7.02
C ILE A 56 -2.34 3.85 8.22
N ALA A 57 -1.05 3.57 8.07
CA ALA A 57 -0.08 3.90 9.12
C ALA A 57 0.28 5.39 9.04
N THR A 58 -0.15 6.17 10.04
CA THR A 58 0.08 7.61 10.09
C THR A 58 1.24 7.94 11.02
N PRO A 59 2.13 8.88 10.64
CA PRO A 59 3.18 9.36 11.54
C PRO A 59 2.58 10.13 12.73
N GLY A 60 3.38 10.29 13.80
CA GLY A 60 2.94 10.93 15.02
C GLY A 60 3.04 12.45 15.00
N ASP A 61 3.81 13.00 14.10
CA ASP A 61 4.19 14.41 14.04
C ASP A 61 3.31 15.27 13.11
N GLU A 62 2.50 14.64 12.27
CA GLU A 62 1.69 15.34 11.25
C GLU A 62 0.22 15.56 11.63
N GLY A 63 -0.21 15.06 12.77
CA GLY A 63 -1.53 15.34 13.31
C GLY A 63 -1.50 16.46 14.33
N ALA A 64 -2.42 17.41 14.27
CA ALA A 64 -2.51 18.52 15.21
C ALA A 64 -2.56 18.13 16.70
N ASP A 65 -2.71 16.84 17.01
CA ASP A 65 -2.85 16.30 18.35
C ASP A 65 -1.79 15.25 18.71
N GLY A 66 -0.74 15.06 17.90
CA GLY A 66 0.35 14.11 18.17
C GLY A 66 -0.08 12.64 18.27
N GLN A 67 -1.25 12.29 17.74
CA GLN A 67 -1.75 10.92 17.78
C GLN A 67 -1.23 10.10 16.62
N SER A 68 -0.15 9.36 16.87
CA SER A 68 0.35 8.36 15.94
C SER A 68 -0.43 7.05 16.06
N GLY A 69 -0.61 6.36 14.94
CA GLY A 69 -1.32 5.09 14.95
C GLY A 69 -1.73 4.62 13.57
N VAL A 70 -2.32 3.45 13.50
CA VAL A 70 -2.94 2.94 12.28
C VAL A 70 -4.40 3.39 12.25
N VAL A 71 -4.73 4.27 11.32
CA VAL A 71 -6.13 4.66 11.04
C VAL A 71 -6.79 3.58 10.21
N VAL A 72 -8.03 3.25 10.54
CA VAL A 72 -8.84 2.26 9.82
C VAL A 72 -10.09 2.94 9.27
N LEU A 73 -10.29 2.83 7.96
CA LEU A 73 -11.46 3.35 7.26
C LEU A 73 -12.30 2.21 6.70
N ASP A 74 -13.60 2.41 6.57
CA ASP A 74 -14.57 1.46 6.02
C ASP A 74 -14.82 1.77 4.54
N ALA A 75 -14.27 0.97 3.64
CA ALA A 75 -14.41 1.15 2.21
C ALA A 75 -15.83 0.83 1.69
N ASP A 76 -16.60 0.03 2.42
CA ASP A 76 -17.99 -0.29 2.08
C ASP A 76 -18.95 0.87 2.39
N HIS A 77 -18.49 1.88 3.16
CA HIS A 77 -19.31 3.01 3.61
C HIS A 77 -18.54 4.32 3.45
N ASP A 78 -18.25 4.73 2.23
CA ASP A 78 -17.65 6.02 1.85
C ASP A 78 -16.34 6.34 2.58
N TYR A 79 -15.53 5.32 2.86
CA TYR A 79 -14.25 5.44 3.57
C TYR A 79 -14.36 6.17 4.91
N ARG A 80 -15.49 6.02 5.62
CA ARG A 80 -15.67 6.62 6.94
C ARG A 80 -14.68 6.03 7.94
N PHE A 81 -14.27 6.87 8.89
CA PHE A 81 -13.42 6.46 10.01
C PHE A 81 -14.07 5.36 10.86
N VAL A 82 -13.31 4.33 11.20
CA VAL A 82 -13.73 3.21 12.06
C VAL A 82 -13.04 3.28 13.41
N LYS A 83 -11.71 3.34 13.41
CA LYS A 83 -10.88 3.36 14.62
C LYS A 83 -9.45 3.80 14.32
N ARG A 84 -8.72 4.12 15.38
CA ARG A 84 -7.26 4.26 15.38
C ARG A 84 -6.65 3.21 16.30
N ILE A 85 -5.61 2.51 15.85
CA ILE A 85 -4.82 1.57 16.64
C ILE A 85 -3.53 2.32 17.01
N PRO A 86 -3.35 2.72 18.28
CA PRO A 86 -2.17 3.48 18.71
C PRO A 86 -0.90 2.61 18.67
N TYR A 87 0.25 3.22 18.36
CA TYR A 87 1.52 2.48 18.35
C TYR A 87 2.03 2.10 19.75
N GLY A 88 1.43 2.61 20.80
CA GLY A 88 1.84 2.32 22.18
C GLY A 88 3.20 2.90 22.54
N LEU A 89 3.64 3.94 21.84
CA LEU A 89 4.88 4.66 22.12
C LEU A 89 4.70 5.52 23.37
N ALA A 90 5.75 5.62 24.20
CA ALA A 90 5.76 6.49 25.34
C ALA A 90 5.77 7.98 24.91
N ALA A 91 5.22 8.88 25.73
CA ALA A 91 5.23 10.31 25.45
C ALA A 91 6.65 10.89 25.26
N SER A 92 7.67 10.25 25.86
CA SER A 92 9.08 10.61 25.68
C SER A 92 9.65 10.24 24.30
N GLU A 93 8.93 9.41 23.54
CA GLU A 93 9.28 9.00 22.18
C GLU A 93 8.54 9.84 21.13
N LEU A 94 7.81 10.87 21.56
CA LEU A 94 7.13 11.83 20.69
C LEU A 94 7.99 13.11 20.48
N PRO A 95 8.01 13.71 19.26
CA PRO A 95 7.26 13.25 18.10
C PRO A 95 7.77 11.86 17.70
N GLY A 96 6.84 10.93 17.52
CA GLY A 96 7.16 9.54 17.28
C GLY A 96 8.09 9.35 16.07
N PRO A 97 8.73 8.21 15.98
CA PRO A 97 9.57 7.89 14.83
C PRO A 97 8.73 7.98 13.55
N LYS A 98 9.37 8.40 12.47
CA LYS A 98 8.75 8.33 11.15
C LYS A 98 8.33 6.91 10.86
N ILE A 99 7.14 6.76 10.32
CA ILE A 99 6.67 5.46 9.86
C ILE A 99 7.24 5.19 8.48
N SER A 100 8.01 4.12 8.36
CA SER A 100 8.74 3.79 7.15
C SER A 100 8.02 2.79 6.26
N GLY A 101 7.19 1.90 6.82
CA GLY A 101 6.48 0.92 6.03
C GLY A 101 5.39 0.17 6.80
N MET A 102 4.54 -0.53 6.06
CA MET A 102 3.50 -1.41 6.60
C MET A 102 3.30 -2.64 5.71
N THR A 103 3.06 -3.79 6.32
CA THR A 103 2.62 -5.01 5.63
C THR A 103 1.71 -5.82 6.54
N SER A 104 1.14 -6.92 6.04
CA SER A 104 0.25 -7.77 6.81
C SER A 104 0.44 -9.23 6.47
N SER A 105 -0.02 -10.12 7.34
CA SER A 105 0.00 -11.56 7.12
C SER A 105 -1.36 -12.16 7.40
N ILE A 106 -1.94 -12.80 6.40
CA ILE A 106 -3.20 -13.53 6.52
C ILE A 106 -3.08 -14.68 7.54
N PRO A 107 -2.12 -15.62 7.43
CA PRO A 107 -2.05 -16.75 8.37
C PRO A 107 -1.70 -16.33 9.80
N ALA A 108 -0.94 -15.26 9.98
CA ALA A 108 -0.64 -14.74 11.32
C ALA A 108 -1.75 -13.84 11.87
N ASN A 109 -2.70 -13.39 11.03
CA ASN A 109 -3.75 -12.41 11.35
C ASN A 109 -3.19 -11.15 12.02
N LYS A 110 -2.14 -10.58 11.42
CA LYS A 110 -1.39 -9.43 11.95
C LYS A 110 -1.09 -8.38 10.89
N ILE A 111 -0.95 -7.13 11.34
CA ILE A 111 -0.29 -6.07 10.59
C ILE A 111 1.06 -5.74 11.27
N TYR A 112 1.99 -5.28 10.46
CA TYR A 112 3.34 -4.91 10.88
C TYR A 112 3.64 -3.50 10.41
N VAL A 113 4.13 -2.67 11.30
CA VAL A 113 4.51 -1.29 11.03
C VAL A 113 5.97 -1.12 11.37
N THR A 114 6.75 -0.56 10.45
CA THR A 114 8.16 -0.25 10.67
C THR A 114 8.36 1.23 10.93
N THR A 115 9.37 1.55 11.75
CA THR A 115 9.73 2.91 12.11
C THR A 115 11.21 3.13 11.80
N ASP A 116 11.60 4.34 11.40
CA ASP A 116 13.01 4.73 11.23
C ASP A 116 13.75 4.88 12.56
N GLY A 117 13.03 4.82 13.67
CA GLY A 117 13.58 4.78 15.02
C GLY A 117 14.11 3.41 15.46
N GLY A 118 14.23 2.45 14.55
CA GLY A 118 14.93 1.19 14.80
C GLY A 118 14.03 0.01 15.16
N SER A 119 12.73 0.06 14.95
CA SER A 119 11.83 -1.01 15.36
C SER A 119 10.76 -1.37 14.32
N MET A 120 10.25 -2.59 14.45
CA MET A 120 9.01 -3.05 13.83
C MET A 120 8.02 -3.48 14.91
N ILE A 121 6.78 -3.08 14.77
CA ILE A 121 5.68 -3.37 15.71
C ILE A 121 4.67 -4.24 14.98
N ALA A 122 4.30 -5.36 15.58
CA ALA A 122 3.23 -6.23 15.10
C ALA A 122 1.96 -6.03 15.94
N PHE A 123 0.84 -5.84 15.27
CA PHE A 123 -0.47 -5.77 15.92
C PHE A 123 -1.31 -6.98 15.55
N ASP A 124 -1.95 -7.58 16.53
CA ASP A 124 -2.93 -8.62 16.35
C ASP A 124 -4.27 -8.02 15.90
N LEU A 125 -4.75 -8.42 14.73
CA LEU A 125 -5.96 -7.83 14.10
C LEU A 125 -7.27 -8.17 14.80
N LYS A 126 -7.27 -9.16 15.72
CA LYS A 126 -8.45 -9.50 16.51
C LYS A 126 -8.58 -8.62 17.75
N THR A 127 -7.46 -8.23 18.33
CA THR A 127 -7.43 -7.52 19.62
C THR A 127 -6.97 -6.07 19.52
N ASP A 128 -6.41 -5.67 18.37
CA ASP A 128 -5.75 -4.38 18.11
C ASP A 128 -4.58 -4.09 19.07
N LYS A 129 -4.03 -5.11 19.71
CA LYS A 129 -2.93 -4.99 20.65
C LYS A 129 -1.60 -5.37 20.01
N ILE A 130 -0.52 -4.81 20.54
CA ILE A 130 0.83 -5.21 20.18
C ILE A 130 1.01 -6.70 20.52
N ALA A 131 1.34 -7.50 19.50
CA ALA A 131 1.64 -8.91 19.63
C ALA A 131 3.12 -9.15 19.94
N TRP A 132 3.98 -8.39 19.27
CA TRP A 132 5.44 -8.42 19.48
C TRP A 132 6.08 -7.17 18.86
N THR A 133 7.31 -6.90 19.26
CA THR A 133 8.18 -5.89 18.67
C THR A 133 9.52 -6.52 18.27
N PHE A 134 10.10 -6.01 17.19
CA PHE A 134 11.44 -6.38 16.75
C PHE A 134 12.33 -5.15 16.72
N LYS A 135 13.57 -5.26 17.19
CA LYS A 135 14.60 -4.23 17.07
C LYS A 135 15.71 -4.73 16.15
N GLY A 136 16.15 -3.85 15.27
CA GLY A 136 17.24 -4.14 14.36
C GLY A 136 18.59 -4.20 15.05
N GLU A 137 19.59 -4.70 14.31
CA GLU A 137 20.98 -4.73 14.76
C GLU A 137 21.67 -3.42 14.41
N THR A 138 22.56 -2.95 15.30
CA THR A 138 23.40 -1.80 15.05
C THR A 138 24.34 -2.06 13.88
N GLY A 139 24.29 -1.20 12.88
CA GLY A 139 25.17 -1.30 11.71
C GLY A 139 26.46 -0.50 11.83
N PRO A 140 27.31 -0.54 10.79
CA PRO A 140 28.51 0.26 10.72
C PRO A 140 28.18 1.77 10.80
N VAL A 141 28.78 2.48 11.75
CA VAL A 141 28.54 3.92 11.99
C VAL A 141 28.66 4.78 10.72
N LYS A 142 29.57 4.42 9.82
CA LYS A 142 29.78 5.15 8.54
C LYS A 142 28.58 5.13 7.58
N LEU A 143 27.63 4.20 7.76
CA LEU A 143 26.40 4.13 6.96
C LEU A 143 25.24 4.90 7.60
N GLN A 144 25.42 5.42 8.80
CA GLN A 144 24.38 6.20 9.49
C GLN A 144 24.29 7.61 8.87
N ARG A 145 23.09 7.98 8.47
CA ARG A 145 22.77 9.35 8.00
C ARG A 145 22.20 10.19 9.15
N ARG A 146 22.76 11.42 9.32
CA ARG A 146 22.18 12.55 10.06
C ARG A 146 21.52 12.21 11.41
N GLY A 147 22.25 11.63 12.34
CA GLY A 147 21.79 11.50 13.72
C GLY A 147 20.66 10.48 13.93
N ALA A 148 20.39 9.63 12.95
CA ALA A 148 19.53 8.47 13.17
C ALA A 148 20.12 7.58 14.27
N ALA A 149 19.26 7.01 15.10
CA ALA A 149 19.67 6.10 16.15
C ALA A 149 20.57 4.99 15.59
N ALA A 150 21.58 4.60 16.36
CA ALA A 150 22.56 3.60 15.96
C ALA A 150 21.93 2.22 15.63
N ASP A 151 20.70 2.01 15.99
CA ASP A 151 19.97 0.75 15.86
C ASP A 151 19.23 0.73 14.50
N GLY A 152 20.00 0.57 13.41
CA GLY A 152 19.51 0.58 12.05
C GLY A 152 18.48 -0.52 11.74
N CYS A 153 17.26 -0.20 11.90
CA CYS A 153 16.03 -0.88 11.45
C CYS A 153 14.89 0.16 11.55
N CYS A 154 13.85 0.08 10.86
CA CYS A 154 13.49 -0.77 9.75
C CYS A 154 12.86 0.11 8.69
N GLU A 155 13.13 -0.15 7.45
CA GLU A 155 12.45 0.47 6.32
C GLU A 155 11.31 -0.44 5.83
N ARG A 156 10.99 -0.43 4.56
CA ARG A 156 9.84 -1.09 3.95
C ARG A 156 9.83 -2.60 4.23
N PRO A 157 8.79 -3.13 4.88
CA PRO A 157 8.60 -4.56 5.06
C PRO A 157 7.78 -5.14 3.89
N TYR A 158 8.01 -6.39 3.59
CA TYR A 158 7.24 -7.18 2.63
C TYR A 158 6.92 -8.55 3.24
N THR A 159 5.66 -8.97 3.14
CA THR A 159 5.28 -10.32 3.54
C THR A 159 5.51 -11.27 2.37
N LEU A 160 6.40 -12.23 2.55
CA LEU A 160 6.70 -13.21 1.51
C LEU A 160 5.50 -14.10 1.18
N PRO A 161 5.42 -14.64 -0.04
CA PRO A 161 4.37 -15.58 -0.41
C PRO A 161 4.22 -16.70 0.62
N GLY A 162 2.97 -17.05 0.95
CA GLY A 162 2.66 -17.95 2.06
C GLY A 162 2.48 -17.27 3.42
N GLY A 163 2.84 -16.00 3.55
CA GLY A 163 2.48 -15.16 4.71
C GLY A 163 3.22 -15.46 6.02
N LYS A 164 4.19 -16.39 6.04
CA LYS A 164 4.87 -16.84 7.27
C LYS A 164 6.15 -16.07 7.58
N THR A 165 6.75 -15.44 6.60
CA THR A 165 8.03 -14.74 6.71
C THR A 165 7.89 -13.31 6.22
N LEU A 166 8.47 -12.39 6.95
CA LEU A 166 8.63 -10.99 6.58
C LEU A 166 10.05 -10.76 6.07
N LEU A 167 10.18 -10.03 4.97
CA LEU A 167 11.43 -9.53 4.45
C LEU A 167 11.47 -8.03 4.74
N VAL A 168 12.45 -7.56 5.50
CA VAL A 168 12.46 -6.21 6.07
C VAL A 168 13.78 -5.52 5.81
N ALA A 169 13.71 -4.34 5.20
CA ALA A 169 14.88 -3.51 4.98
C ALA A 169 15.49 -3.03 6.31
N SER A 170 16.80 -3.09 6.43
CA SER A 170 17.52 -2.68 7.65
C SER A 170 17.76 -1.17 7.75
N ALA A 171 17.26 -0.38 6.80
CA ALA A 171 17.44 1.07 6.68
C ALA A 171 18.90 1.50 6.44
N TYR A 172 19.71 1.60 7.48
CA TYR A 172 21.07 2.18 7.41
C TYR A 172 22.18 1.15 7.20
N ASN A 173 21.81 -0.10 6.88
CA ASN A 173 22.75 -1.18 6.63
C ASN A 173 22.61 -1.73 5.21
N ASN A 174 23.40 -2.74 4.89
CA ASN A 174 23.41 -3.43 3.61
C ASN A 174 22.86 -4.86 3.71
N TRP A 175 21.86 -5.07 4.56
CA TRP A 175 21.18 -6.36 4.69
C TRP A 175 19.68 -6.22 4.89
N TRP A 176 18.99 -7.34 4.71
CA TRP A 176 17.55 -7.48 4.82
C TRP A 176 17.24 -8.58 5.81
N TYR A 177 16.44 -8.26 6.82
CA TYR A 177 16.03 -9.25 7.80
C TYR A 177 14.97 -10.19 7.24
N LEU A 178 15.06 -11.47 7.62
CA LEU A 178 13.98 -12.45 7.51
C LEU A 178 13.43 -12.68 8.90
N ILE A 179 12.16 -12.42 9.11
CA ILE A 179 11.50 -12.42 10.42
C ILE A 179 10.28 -13.33 10.36
N ASP A 180 10.09 -14.15 11.38
CA ASP A 180 8.88 -14.96 11.52
C ASP A 180 7.67 -14.07 11.79
N ALA A 181 6.67 -14.14 10.93
CA ALA A 181 5.49 -13.28 10.98
C ALA A 181 4.64 -13.49 12.25
N GLN A 182 4.62 -14.71 12.79
CA GLN A 182 3.82 -15.05 13.96
C GLN A 182 4.47 -14.56 15.25
N THR A 183 5.79 -14.71 15.38
CA THR A 183 6.52 -14.56 16.65
C THR A 183 7.45 -13.37 16.72
N GLY A 184 7.83 -12.78 15.57
CA GLY A 184 8.86 -11.74 15.49
C GLY A 184 10.29 -12.26 15.61
N ALA A 185 10.50 -13.57 15.63
CA ALA A 185 11.84 -14.15 15.71
C ALA A 185 12.64 -13.91 14.43
N LYS A 186 13.90 -13.49 14.56
CA LYS A 186 14.81 -13.36 13.43
C LYS A 186 15.18 -14.77 12.90
N LEU A 187 14.83 -15.03 11.64
CA LEU A 187 15.15 -16.27 10.93
C LEU A 187 16.48 -16.21 10.19
N GLY A 188 17.02 -15.00 9.99
CA GLY A 188 18.24 -14.75 9.27
C GLY A 188 18.26 -13.40 8.59
N ARG A 189 19.20 -13.21 7.65
CA ARG A 189 19.28 -12.02 6.82
C ARG A 189 19.86 -12.33 5.44
N ILE A 190 19.65 -11.43 4.50
CA ILE A 190 20.23 -11.44 3.16
C ILE A 190 21.19 -10.24 3.07
N GLU A 191 22.44 -10.49 2.82
CA GLU A 191 23.48 -9.48 2.66
C GLU A 191 23.45 -8.93 1.21
N THR A 192 23.49 -7.61 1.09
CA THR A 192 23.53 -6.91 -0.21
C THR A 192 24.61 -5.83 -0.18
N PRO A 193 25.91 -6.18 -0.16
CA PRO A 193 27.00 -5.28 0.14
C PRO A 193 27.12 -4.07 -0.81
N GLU A 194 26.67 -4.19 -2.05
CA GLU A 194 26.69 -3.09 -3.03
C GLU A 194 25.44 -2.21 -3.00
N THR A 195 24.45 -2.53 -2.17
CA THR A 195 23.24 -1.72 -1.99
C THR A 195 23.09 -1.28 -0.53
N PRO A 196 23.94 -0.38 -0.03
CA PRO A 196 23.81 0.20 1.30
C PRO A 196 22.52 1.04 1.41
N HIS A 197 22.10 1.36 2.63
CA HIS A 197 20.86 2.11 2.88
C HIS A 197 19.63 1.43 2.25
N THR A 198 19.38 0.19 2.67
CA THR A 198 18.29 -0.63 2.18
C THR A 198 16.93 0.05 2.41
N HIS A 199 16.06 0.04 1.40
CA HIS A 199 14.83 0.84 1.42
C HIS A 199 13.63 0.09 0.85
N ASN A 200 13.49 0.00 -0.48
CA ASN A 200 12.34 -0.59 -1.13
C ASN A 200 12.54 -2.06 -1.47
N VAL A 201 11.45 -2.81 -1.48
CA VAL A 201 11.44 -4.22 -1.82
C VAL A 201 10.28 -4.54 -2.74
N ALA A 202 10.53 -5.35 -3.76
CA ALA A 202 9.50 -6.00 -4.55
C ALA A 202 9.84 -7.49 -4.66
N VAL A 203 8.83 -8.35 -4.57
CA VAL A 203 9.00 -9.81 -4.66
C VAL A 203 8.02 -10.35 -5.68
N THR A 204 8.47 -11.24 -6.53
CA THR A 204 7.59 -11.93 -7.48
C THR A 204 6.56 -12.80 -6.76
N ALA A 205 5.37 -12.94 -7.33
CA ALA A 205 4.26 -13.67 -6.71
C ALA A 205 4.60 -15.15 -6.41
N ASP A 206 5.52 -15.75 -7.18
CA ASP A 206 6.02 -17.11 -6.94
C ASP A 206 7.11 -17.19 -5.86
N GLY A 207 7.54 -16.05 -5.32
CA GLY A 207 8.55 -15.96 -4.28
C GLY A 207 9.97 -16.33 -4.72
N LYS A 208 10.25 -16.42 -6.02
CA LYS A 208 11.59 -16.81 -6.50
C LYS A 208 12.57 -15.66 -6.55
N LEU A 209 12.12 -14.47 -6.95
CA LEU A 209 12.97 -13.29 -7.04
C LEU A 209 12.53 -12.21 -6.05
N ALA A 210 13.52 -11.55 -5.44
CA ALA A 210 13.35 -10.30 -4.74
C ALA A 210 14.24 -9.23 -5.39
N LEU A 211 13.67 -8.05 -5.60
CA LEU A 211 14.34 -6.83 -6.04
C LEU A 211 14.49 -5.94 -4.80
N LEU A 212 15.71 -5.80 -4.33
CA LEU A 212 16.06 -5.16 -3.07
C LEU A 212 16.75 -3.83 -3.36
N ALA A 213 16.00 -2.74 -3.24
CA ALA A 213 16.47 -1.42 -3.62
C ALA A 213 17.11 -0.64 -2.45
N SER A 214 18.14 0.10 -2.81
CA SER A 214 18.85 1.06 -1.95
C SER A 214 18.43 2.49 -2.30
N ILE A 215 18.48 3.40 -1.34
CA ILE A 215 18.40 4.85 -1.63
C ILE A 215 19.75 5.48 -1.95
N SER A 216 20.81 4.69 -2.02
CA SER A 216 22.12 5.12 -2.51
C SER A 216 22.29 4.71 -3.97
N GLY A 217 23.13 5.44 -4.68
CA GLY A 217 23.37 5.25 -6.10
C GLY A 217 24.83 5.45 -6.51
N PRO A 218 25.10 5.64 -7.81
CA PRO A 218 26.44 5.65 -8.36
C PRO A 218 27.34 6.78 -7.83
N LYS A 219 26.75 7.89 -7.39
CA LYS A 219 27.54 8.99 -6.75
C LYS A 219 28.17 8.57 -5.43
N GLU A 220 27.58 7.59 -4.75
CA GLU A 220 28.08 7.01 -3.51
C GLU A 220 28.85 5.69 -3.76
N GLY A 221 29.08 5.33 -5.02
CA GLY A 221 29.72 4.06 -5.41
C GLY A 221 28.85 2.83 -5.13
N ALA A 222 27.52 3.01 -5.12
CA ALA A 222 26.55 1.97 -4.81
C ALA A 222 25.74 1.58 -6.05
N ALA A 223 25.27 0.34 -6.08
CA ALA A 223 24.22 -0.09 -6.99
C ALA A 223 22.84 0.29 -6.43
N GLY A 224 21.87 0.55 -7.31
CA GLY A 224 20.52 0.92 -6.91
C GLY A 224 19.68 -0.26 -6.47
N VAL A 225 19.82 -1.42 -7.12
CA VAL A 225 18.97 -2.62 -6.87
C VAL A 225 19.81 -3.90 -6.89
N ALA A 226 19.61 -4.77 -5.91
CA ALA A 226 20.09 -6.14 -5.90
C ALA A 226 18.97 -7.07 -6.39
N VAL A 227 19.27 -7.93 -7.37
CA VAL A 227 18.40 -9.02 -7.82
C VAL A 227 18.79 -10.27 -7.05
N VAL A 228 17.87 -10.82 -6.27
CA VAL A 228 18.13 -11.90 -5.33
C VAL A 228 17.31 -13.14 -5.67
N ASP A 229 17.97 -14.28 -5.74
CA ASP A 229 17.36 -15.60 -5.65
C ASP A 229 16.91 -15.80 -4.19
N LEU A 230 15.61 -15.62 -3.97
CA LEU A 230 15.08 -15.56 -2.61
C LEU A 230 15.12 -16.90 -1.88
N PRO A 231 14.76 -18.04 -2.49
CA PRO A 231 14.91 -19.35 -1.87
C PRO A 231 16.34 -19.65 -1.38
N ASN A 232 17.33 -19.29 -2.18
CA ASN A 232 18.74 -19.53 -1.86
C ASN A 232 19.39 -18.37 -1.09
N LYS A 233 18.65 -17.25 -0.89
CA LYS A 233 19.14 -16.03 -0.23
C LYS A 233 20.42 -15.49 -0.87
N LYS A 234 20.53 -15.60 -2.18
CA LYS A 234 21.73 -15.29 -2.95
C LYS A 234 21.52 -14.13 -3.88
N VAL A 235 22.38 -13.11 -3.80
CA VAL A 235 22.43 -12.05 -4.81
C VAL A 235 22.91 -12.67 -6.12
N LEU A 236 22.08 -12.51 -7.16
CA LEU A 236 22.40 -12.95 -8.53
C LEU A 236 23.21 -11.87 -9.26
N ARG A 237 22.85 -10.61 -9.05
CA ARG A 237 23.50 -9.44 -9.66
C ARG A 237 23.00 -8.15 -9.04
N TYR A 238 23.67 -7.07 -9.41
CA TYR A 238 23.26 -5.71 -9.08
C TYR A 238 22.88 -4.95 -10.36
N ILE A 239 21.99 -3.97 -10.20
CA ILE A 239 21.56 -3.05 -11.25
C ILE A 239 21.94 -1.64 -10.81
N THR A 240 22.67 -0.93 -11.66
CA THR A 240 23.01 0.47 -11.45
C THR A 240 22.14 1.35 -12.32
N PHE A 241 21.52 2.35 -11.73
CA PHE A 241 20.73 3.38 -12.39
C PHE A 241 21.54 4.68 -12.53
N SER A 242 20.97 5.68 -13.20
CA SER A 242 21.71 6.93 -13.47
C SER A 242 21.91 7.82 -12.25
N ASP A 243 21.10 7.67 -11.22
CA ASP A 243 21.19 8.41 -9.94
C ASP A 243 20.65 7.54 -8.80
N ASP A 244 20.54 8.10 -7.59
CA ASP A 244 19.99 7.43 -6.41
C ASP A 244 18.57 6.95 -6.69
N VAL A 245 18.32 5.67 -6.39
CA VAL A 245 17.02 5.04 -6.59
C VAL A 245 16.03 5.52 -5.52
N ARG A 246 14.81 5.74 -5.94
CA ARG A 246 13.65 6.02 -5.11
C ARG A 246 12.66 4.83 -5.20
N PRO A 247 11.36 4.98 -5.05
CA PRO A 247 10.44 3.84 -5.20
C PRO A 247 10.67 3.05 -6.49
N ILE A 248 10.45 1.76 -6.38
CA ILE A 248 10.49 0.84 -7.53
C ILE A 248 9.16 0.12 -7.65
N THR A 249 8.85 -0.31 -8.88
CA THR A 249 7.82 -1.32 -9.17
C THR A 249 8.36 -2.37 -10.13
N ILE A 250 7.68 -3.51 -10.24
CA ILE A 250 8.08 -4.61 -11.12
C ILE A 250 6.86 -5.14 -11.88
N ASN A 251 7.11 -5.75 -13.03
CA ASN A 251 6.12 -6.59 -13.69
C ASN A 251 5.94 -7.93 -12.97
N HIS A 252 4.89 -8.69 -13.31
CA HIS A 252 4.45 -9.90 -12.61
C HIS A 252 5.52 -10.98 -12.43
N ASP A 253 6.43 -11.12 -13.39
CA ASP A 253 7.50 -12.14 -13.38
C ASP A 253 8.85 -11.60 -12.89
N GLY A 254 8.91 -10.31 -12.55
CA GLY A 254 10.13 -9.64 -12.11
C GLY A 254 11.21 -9.54 -13.19
N SER A 255 10.89 -9.73 -14.48
CA SER A 255 11.86 -9.59 -15.58
C SER A 255 12.26 -8.15 -15.83
N LEU A 256 11.41 -7.19 -15.44
CA LEU A 256 11.66 -5.76 -15.51
C LEU A 256 11.48 -5.09 -14.15
N VAL A 257 12.35 -4.16 -13.86
CA VAL A 257 12.21 -3.22 -12.74
C VAL A 257 12.13 -1.80 -13.28
N TYR A 258 11.18 -1.04 -12.73
CA TYR A 258 10.94 0.36 -13.04
C TYR A 258 11.26 1.16 -11.79
N ALA A 259 12.16 2.12 -11.91
CA ALA A 259 12.69 2.87 -10.76
C ALA A 259 12.56 4.37 -10.98
N ASN A 260 11.98 5.09 -10.02
CA ASN A 260 12.25 6.50 -9.91
C ASN A 260 13.71 6.69 -9.51
N VAL A 261 14.33 7.71 -10.06
CA VAL A 261 15.69 8.12 -9.67
C VAL A 261 15.72 9.62 -9.40
N ASN A 262 16.66 10.08 -8.59
CA ASN A 262 16.82 11.51 -8.32
C ASN A 262 16.98 12.30 -9.61
N ASN A 263 16.50 13.53 -9.60
CA ASN A 263 16.65 14.49 -10.71
C ASN A 263 16.02 14.02 -12.05
N LEU A 264 15.04 13.14 -11.99
CA LEU A 264 14.26 12.71 -13.14
C LEU A 264 12.78 12.83 -12.82
N ASP A 265 12.03 13.59 -13.62
CA ASP A 265 10.58 13.50 -13.65
C ASP A 265 10.18 12.37 -14.60
N GLY A 266 9.98 11.19 -14.02
CA GLY A 266 9.81 9.96 -14.75
C GLY A 266 10.47 8.76 -14.05
N PHE A 267 10.99 7.83 -14.83
CA PHE A 267 11.59 6.59 -14.33
C PHE A 267 12.57 5.96 -15.30
N GLU A 268 13.38 5.05 -14.80
CA GLU A 268 14.25 4.20 -15.59
C GLU A 268 13.78 2.74 -15.55
N ILE A 269 13.99 2.02 -16.65
CA ILE A 269 13.63 0.61 -16.80
C ILE A 269 14.92 -0.19 -16.92
N ALA A 270 15.03 -1.27 -16.15
CA ALA A 270 16.13 -2.21 -16.25
C ALA A 270 15.64 -3.66 -16.43
N ASP A 271 16.41 -4.41 -17.17
CA ASP A 271 16.21 -5.86 -17.37
C ASP A 271 16.89 -6.60 -16.21
N THR A 272 16.12 -7.31 -15.41
CA THR A 272 16.62 -7.99 -14.21
C THR A 272 17.48 -9.21 -14.54
N LYS A 273 17.30 -9.83 -15.72
CA LYS A 273 18.09 -10.98 -16.17
C LYS A 273 19.51 -10.57 -16.56
N THR A 274 19.66 -9.43 -17.20
CA THR A 274 20.98 -8.93 -17.64
C THR A 274 21.62 -7.98 -16.66
N GLY A 275 20.85 -7.34 -15.77
CA GLY A 275 21.30 -6.29 -14.85
C GLY A 275 21.50 -4.94 -15.56
N LYS A 276 21.05 -4.77 -16.79
CA LYS A 276 21.29 -3.55 -17.56
C LYS A 276 20.06 -2.65 -17.60
N MET A 277 20.28 -1.36 -17.40
CA MET A 277 19.30 -0.35 -17.74
C MET A 277 19.06 -0.38 -19.26
N ILE A 278 17.78 -0.40 -19.66
CA ILE A 278 17.36 -0.49 -21.07
C ILE A 278 16.68 0.76 -21.57
N LYS A 279 16.09 1.56 -20.67
CA LYS A 279 15.41 2.78 -21.07
C LYS A 279 15.31 3.77 -19.92
N ARG A 280 15.51 5.07 -20.27
CA ARG A 280 15.14 6.21 -19.45
C ARG A 280 13.87 6.82 -20.03
N VAL A 281 12.86 7.00 -19.21
CA VAL A 281 11.56 7.55 -19.55
C VAL A 281 11.38 8.84 -18.78
N GLU A 282 11.23 9.95 -19.48
CA GLU A 282 11.10 11.28 -18.92
C GLU A 282 9.76 11.89 -19.32
N LEU A 283 9.11 12.61 -18.41
CA LEU A 283 7.88 13.35 -18.72
C LEU A 283 8.16 14.35 -19.86
N PRO A 284 7.37 14.34 -20.93
CA PRO A 284 7.57 15.26 -22.04
C PRO A 284 7.36 16.73 -21.64
N GLY A 285 8.23 17.60 -22.13
CA GLY A 285 8.16 19.05 -21.93
C GLY A 285 9.17 19.60 -20.93
N GLU A 286 9.31 20.92 -20.94
CA GLU A 286 10.29 21.64 -20.09
C GLU A 286 9.65 22.25 -18.83
N MET A 287 8.34 22.14 -18.67
CA MET A 287 7.60 22.82 -17.59
C MET A 287 8.05 22.38 -16.19
N TRP A 288 8.31 21.08 -16.01
CA TRP A 288 8.78 20.58 -14.74
C TRP A 288 10.20 21.09 -14.39
N LYS A 289 11.09 21.22 -15.40
CA LYS A 289 12.46 21.74 -15.21
C LYS A 289 12.44 23.18 -14.75
N ALA A 290 11.59 24.03 -15.33
CA ALA A 290 11.45 25.42 -14.94
C ALA A 290 10.92 25.56 -13.51
N LYS A 291 9.88 24.79 -13.15
CA LYS A 291 9.35 24.77 -11.79
C LYS A 291 10.37 24.20 -10.78
N TRP A 292 11.11 23.18 -11.19
CA TRP A 292 12.13 22.57 -10.35
C TRP A 292 13.33 23.50 -10.09
N ALA A 293 13.68 24.34 -11.05
CA ALA A 293 14.74 25.33 -10.93
C ALA A 293 14.33 26.60 -10.17
N ASP A 294 13.04 26.81 -9.91
CA ASP A 294 12.55 27.97 -9.15
C ASP A 294 12.92 27.83 -7.66
N PRO A 295 13.80 28.69 -7.12
CA PRO A 295 14.18 28.63 -5.72
C PRO A 295 13.05 28.94 -4.73
N ASN A 296 11.93 29.51 -5.22
CA ASN A 296 10.75 29.81 -4.42
C ASN A 296 9.69 28.70 -4.49
N ALA A 297 9.86 27.74 -5.40
CA ALA A 297 8.98 26.56 -5.40
C ALA A 297 9.19 25.77 -4.10
N HIS A 298 8.11 25.32 -3.51
CA HIS A 298 8.17 24.43 -2.34
C HIS A 298 8.67 23.06 -2.77
N HIS A 299 10.01 22.93 -2.89
CA HIS A 299 10.65 21.66 -3.16
C HIS A 299 10.64 20.81 -1.90
N PHE A 300 9.84 19.79 -1.89
CA PHE A 300 10.00 18.73 -0.88
C PHE A 300 11.31 18.01 -1.16
N VAL A 301 12.22 18.10 -0.22
CA VAL A 301 13.67 17.91 -0.34
C VAL A 301 14.11 16.48 -0.65
N HIS A 302 13.17 15.50 -0.75
CA HIS A 302 13.55 14.10 -0.77
C HIS A 302 13.13 13.40 -2.07
N GLY A 303 14.14 13.18 -2.96
CA GLY A 303 13.98 12.28 -4.11
C GLY A 303 13.06 12.77 -5.22
N LEU A 304 12.93 14.08 -5.41
CA LEU A 304 12.06 14.69 -6.40
C LEU A 304 12.82 14.97 -7.73
N PRO A 305 12.12 15.21 -8.83
CA PRO A 305 10.69 15.50 -9.00
C PRO A 305 9.73 14.30 -8.91
N SER A 306 10.18 13.06 -9.19
CA SER A 306 9.33 11.88 -9.06
C SER A 306 9.77 11.02 -7.87
N HIS A 307 8.89 10.83 -6.89
CA HIS A 307 9.10 9.97 -5.72
C HIS A 307 7.86 9.11 -5.44
N GLY A 308 7.38 8.45 -6.44
CA GLY A 308 6.27 7.51 -6.34
C GLY A 308 6.05 6.86 -7.68
N ILE A 309 6.09 5.54 -7.72
CA ILE A 309 5.84 4.76 -8.91
C ILE A 309 5.01 3.53 -8.55
N GLY A 310 4.05 3.20 -9.39
CA GLY A 310 3.26 1.99 -9.29
C GLY A 310 2.86 1.48 -10.66
N MET A 311 2.58 0.20 -10.72
CA MET A 311 2.04 -0.47 -11.89
C MET A 311 0.67 -1.00 -11.54
N THR A 312 -0.32 -0.86 -12.44
CA THR A 312 -1.61 -1.53 -12.26
C THR A 312 -1.40 -3.04 -12.22
N PRO A 313 -2.19 -3.79 -11.41
CA PRO A 313 -2.02 -5.25 -11.34
C PRO A 313 -2.08 -5.94 -12.70
N ASP A 314 -2.90 -5.44 -13.63
CA ASP A 314 -3.01 -5.96 -15.00
C ASP A 314 -1.88 -5.50 -15.93
N GLU A 315 -0.94 -4.72 -15.43
CA GLU A 315 0.21 -4.15 -16.15
C GLU A 315 -0.14 -3.24 -17.33
N SER A 316 -1.37 -2.75 -17.39
CA SER A 316 -1.79 -1.85 -18.47
C SER A 316 -1.20 -0.46 -18.34
N GLU A 317 -0.86 -0.03 -17.11
CA GLU A 317 -0.42 1.34 -16.82
C GLU A 317 0.71 1.40 -15.79
N ILE A 318 1.58 2.39 -15.97
CA ILE A 318 2.57 2.82 -15.00
C ILE A 318 2.21 4.22 -14.53
N TRP A 319 2.08 4.37 -13.23
CA TRP A 319 1.71 5.62 -12.55
C TRP A 319 2.93 6.20 -11.87
N VAL A 320 3.22 7.49 -12.09
CA VAL A 320 4.39 8.17 -11.55
C VAL A 320 4.00 9.52 -10.98
N THR A 321 4.51 9.86 -9.79
CA THR A 321 4.32 11.19 -9.23
C THR A 321 5.06 12.24 -10.02
N ASP A 322 4.41 13.38 -10.19
CA ASP A 322 4.96 14.61 -10.71
C ASP A 322 4.75 15.73 -9.67
N ALA A 323 5.74 15.91 -8.81
CA ALA A 323 5.67 16.90 -7.74
C ALA A 323 5.74 18.34 -8.27
N ALA A 324 6.27 18.54 -9.47
CA ALA A 324 6.34 19.86 -10.09
C ALA A 324 4.96 20.34 -10.57
N ASN A 325 4.08 19.42 -10.94
CA ASN A 325 2.75 19.76 -11.47
C ASN A 325 1.59 19.32 -10.56
N ASP A 326 1.88 18.84 -9.35
CA ASP A 326 0.88 18.35 -8.40
C ASP A 326 -0.05 17.31 -9.04
N ALA A 327 0.55 16.25 -9.64
CA ALA A 327 -0.19 15.25 -10.38
C ALA A 327 0.41 13.84 -10.28
N TRP A 328 -0.40 12.84 -10.61
CA TRP A 328 0.05 11.53 -11.06
C TRP A 328 0.01 11.50 -12.57
N GLN A 329 1.16 11.27 -13.18
CA GLN A 329 1.30 11.08 -14.62
C GLN A 329 1.23 9.60 -14.95
N ILE A 330 0.63 9.27 -16.10
CA ILE A 330 0.33 7.88 -16.45
C ILE A 330 0.89 7.56 -17.83
N TRP A 331 1.57 6.42 -17.89
CA TRP A 331 2.04 5.81 -19.12
C TRP A 331 1.25 4.55 -19.41
N ASP A 332 0.68 4.45 -20.60
CA ASP A 332 0.21 3.18 -21.13
C ASP A 332 1.40 2.24 -21.26
N ASN A 333 1.23 1.00 -20.84
CA ASN A 333 2.29 -0.01 -20.80
C ASN A 333 1.99 -1.19 -21.73
N PRO A 334 2.10 -0.99 -23.06
CA PRO A 334 1.75 -2.03 -24.04
C PRO A 334 2.82 -3.12 -24.13
N GLY A 335 2.39 -4.28 -24.60
CA GLY A 335 3.28 -5.38 -24.98
C GLY A 335 4.03 -6.01 -23.83
N ASP A 336 5.36 -5.95 -23.89
CA ASP A 336 6.27 -6.56 -22.91
C ASP A 336 6.71 -5.59 -21.79
N GLY A 337 6.15 -4.37 -21.77
CA GLY A 337 6.48 -3.37 -20.75
C GLY A 337 7.78 -2.59 -20.98
N ARG A 338 8.51 -2.85 -22.07
CA ARG A 338 9.80 -2.17 -22.34
C ARG A 338 9.64 -0.77 -22.94
N ASN A 339 8.46 -0.47 -23.48
CA ASN A 339 8.20 0.76 -24.22
C ASN A 339 6.91 1.44 -23.77
N PRO A 340 6.81 1.88 -22.50
CA PRO A 340 5.65 2.62 -22.04
C PRO A 340 5.51 3.94 -22.81
N VAL A 341 4.25 4.36 -23.01
CA VAL A 341 3.87 5.55 -23.77
C VAL A 341 3.10 6.51 -22.88
N TYR A 342 3.60 7.74 -22.73
CA TYR A 342 2.95 8.76 -21.94
C TYR A 342 1.55 9.08 -22.46
N ASN A 343 0.56 9.13 -21.58
CA ASN A 343 -0.82 9.44 -21.91
C ASN A 343 -1.36 10.61 -21.10
N PRO A 344 -1.24 11.86 -21.60
CA PRO A 344 -1.66 13.05 -20.87
C PRO A 344 -3.16 13.11 -20.59
N SER A 345 -3.98 12.37 -21.34
CA SER A 345 -5.44 12.34 -21.10
C SER A 345 -5.81 11.59 -19.82
N LYS A 346 -4.87 10.82 -19.25
CA LYS A 346 -5.04 10.06 -18.03
C LYS A 346 -4.42 10.73 -16.78
N THR A 347 -3.82 11.91 -16.93
CA THR A 347 -3.22 12.65 -15.80
C THR A 347 -4.25 12.88 -14.69
N VAL A 348 -3.89 12.54 -13.46
CA VAL A 348 -4.72 12.73 -12.26
C VAL A 348 -4.16 13.87 -11.42
N PRO A 349 -4.80 15.05 -11.41
CA PRO A 349 -4.43 16.13 -10.51
C PRO A 349 -4.66 15.73 -9.05
N ILE A 350 -3.74 16.14 -8.18
CA ILE A 350 -3.79 15.93 -6.74
C ILE A 350 -3.80 17.27 -5.99
N ARG A 351 -3.88 17.23 -4.67
CA ARG A 351 -3.91 18.45 -3.86
C ARG A 351 -2.57 19.19 -3.97
N PRO A 352 -2.59 20.49 -4.36
CA PRO A 352 -1.36 21.26 -4.54
C PRO A 352 -0.52 21.37 -3.26
N GLY A 353 0.79 21.33 -3.44
CA GLY A 353 1.76 21.55 -2.36
C GLY A 353 1.84 20.45 -1.31
N ILE A 354 1.18 19.30 -1.54
CA ILE A 354 1.24 18.14 -0.65
C ILE A 354 2.03 17.04 -1.33
N ASN A 355 3.04 16.54 -0.64
CA ASN A 355 3.87 15.47 -1.16
C ASN A 355 3.05 14.18 -1.33
N SER A 356 2.79 13.80 -2.58
CA SER A 356 2.16 12.52 -2.94
C SER A 356 3.22 11.52 -3.36
N SER A 357 4.05 11.11 -2.43
CA SER A 357 5.28 10.34 -2.69
C SER A 357 5.08 8.82 -2.79
N TRP A 358 3.86 8.33 -2.73
CA TRP A 358 3.59 6.89 -2.73
C TRP A 358 2.23 6.54 -3.31
N ILE A 359 2.14 5.34 -3.88
CA ILE A 359 0.89 4.77 -4.38
C ILE A 359 0.76 3.32 -3.91
N SER A 360 -0.40 2.98 -3.39
CA SER A 360 -0.85 1.61 -3.14
C SER A 360 -2.13 1.37 -3.92
N MET A 361 -2.36 0.16 -4.39
CA MET A 361 -3.58 -0.20 -5.12
C MET A 361 -4.28 -1.38 -4.46
N THR A 362 -5.60 -1.47 -4.66
CA THR A 362 -6.35 -2.69 -4.37
C THR A 362 -5.88 -3.83 -5.28
N ASN A 363 -6.02 -5.09 -4.84
CA ASN A 363 -5.59 -6.24 -5.64
C ASN A 363 -6.33 -6.36 -6.98
N ASP A 364 -7.57 -5.86 -7.05
CA ASP A 364 -8.36 -5.83 -8.29
C ASP A 364 -8.02 -4.62 -9.19
N GLY A 365 -7.08 -3.75 -8.78
CA GLY A 365 -6.63 -2.59 -9.52
C GLY A 365 -7.67 -1.48 -9.72
N LYS A 366 -8.81 -1.51 -9.01
CA LYS A 366 -9.86 -0.51 -9.20
C LYS A 366 -9.64 0.79 -8.45
N THR A 367 -8.99 0.71 -7.30
CA THR A 367 -8.79 1.87 -6.43
C THR A 367 -7.32 2.03 -6.09
N ALA A 368 -6.83 3.26 -6.21
CA ALA A 368 -5.50 3.65 -5.74
C ALA A 368 -5.61 4.61 -4.55
N PHE A 369 -4.65 4.49 -3.63
CA PHE A 369 -4.46 5.35 -2.46
C PHE A 369 -3.09 5.99 -2.58
N VAL A 370 -3.03 7.31 -2.50
CA VAL A 370 -1.80 8.07 -2.73
C VAL A 370 -1.43 8.95 -1.55
N GLY A 371 -0.17 9.36 -1.50
CA GLY A 371 0.46 9.98 -0.34
C GLY A 371 -0.18 11.27 0.15
N ASP A 372 -0.88 12.02 -0.71
CA ASP A 372 -1.63 13.22 -0.31
C ASP A 372 -2.97 12.91 0.38
N GLY A 373 -3.32 11.63 0.52
CA GLY A 373 -4.57 11.16 1.09
C GLY A 373 -5.70 11.00 0.08
N SER A 374 -5.46 11.23 -1.21
CA SER A 374 -6.48 11.03 -2.24
C SER A 374 -6.78 9.55 -2.47
N ILE A 375 -8.05 9.28 -2.71
CA ILE A 375 -8.60 8.00 -3.14
C ILE A 375 -8.97 8.16 -4.62
N ILE A 376 -8.42 7.31 -5.47
CA ILE A 376 -8.51 7.45 -6.91
C ILE A 376 -9.22 6.24 -7.52
N ASP A 377 -10.21 6.48 -8.38
CA ASP A 377 -10.74 5.48 -9.31
C ASP A 377 -9.71 5.31 -10.44
N VAL A 378 -9.04 4.16 -10.47
CA VAL A 378 -7.95 3.88 -11.41
C VAL A 378 -8.45 3.87 -12.84
N ARG A 379 -9.62 3.27 -13.10
CA ARG A 379 -10.17 3.19 -14.46
C ARG A 379 -10.64 4.54 -14.99
N ALA A 380 -11.21 5.37 -14.12
CA ALA A 380 -11.71 6.69 -14.49
C ALA A 380 -10.64 7.79 -14.42
N HIS A 381 -9.43 7.47 -13.91
CA HIS A 381 -8.32 8.40 -13.71
C HIS A 381 -8.76 9.68 -12.97
N ARG A 382 -9.49 9.52 -11.88
CA ARG A 382 -10.01 10.66 -11.11
C ARG A 382 -10.06 10.41 -9.62
N VAL A 383 -9.85 11.47 -8.86
CA VAL A 383 -10.05 11.46 -7.41
C VAL A 383 -11.55 11.29 -7.11
N ILE A 384 -11.87 10.29 -6.27
CA ILE A 384 -13.24 9.99 -5.81
C ILE A 384 -13.46 10.29 -4.34
N GLY A 385 -12.41 10.56 -3.58
CA GLY A 385 -12.50 10.86 -2.16
C GLY A 385 -11.16 11.24 -1.57
N ILE A 386 -11.19 11.60 -0.28
CA ILE A 386 -10.01 11.89 0.53
C ILE A 386 -10.10 11.04 1.80
N MET A 387 -9.03 10.34 2.14
CA MET A 387 -8.89 9.63 3.42
C MET A 387 -8.89 10.64 4.56
N LYS A 388 -9.72 10.42 5.58
CA LYS A 388 -9.89 11.35 6.71
C LYS A 388 -9.73 10.63 8.04
N ASP A 389 -9.17 11.35 9.00
CA ASP A 389 -9.02 10.89 10.39
C ASP A 389 -10.35 10.99 11.18
N GLU A 390 -10.29 10.69 12.48
CA GLU A 390 -11.42 10.73 13.43
C GLU A 390 -12.06 12.11 13.60
N TYR A 391 -11.33 13.16 13.21
CA TYR A 391 -11.81 14.56 13.29
C TYR A 391 -12.29 15.08 11.93
N GLY A 392 -12.31 14.22 10.91
CA GLY A 392 -12.67 14.59 9.54
C GLY A 392 -11.57 15.35 8.79
N ARG A 393 -10.34 15.40 9.32
CA ARG A 393 -9.20 16.05 8.69
C ARG A 393 -8.59 15.14 7.63
N PRO A 394 -8.17 15.67 6.48
CA PRO A 394 -7.45 14.89 5.48
C PRO A 394 -6.17 14.29 6.05
N ILE A 395 -5.98 12.99 5.86
CA ILE A 395 -4.72 12.32 6.18
C ILE A 395 -3.69 12.75 5.15
N GLN A 396 -2.54 13.23 5.63
CA GLN A 396 -1.37 13.56 4.81
C GLN A 396 -0.29 12.49 5.02
N ALA A 397 0.70 12.44 4.13
CA ALA A 397 1.75 11.43 4.15
C ALA A 397 1.21 9.98 4.24
N ALA A 398 0.07 9.72 3.59
CA ALA A 398 -0.59 8.41 3.53
C ALA A 398 0.18 7.43 2.62
N GLU A 399 1.48 7.25 2.90
CA GLU A 399 2.36 6.43 2.08
C GLU A 399 2.28 4.93 2.40
N LYS A 400 1.64 4.57 3.50
CA LYS A 400 1.61 3.20 4.02
C LYS A 400 0.16 2.78 4.18
N VAL A 401 -0.41 2.30 3.07
CA VAL A 401 -1.82 1.95 2.98
C VAL A 401 -1.97 0.49 2.56
N LEU A 402 -2.86 -0.23 3.25
CA LEU A 402 -3.27 -1.58 2.89
C LEU A 402 -4.80 -1.65 2.76
N ALA A 403 -5.27 -2.17 1.64
CA ALA A 403 -6.66 -2.57 1.48
C ALA A 403 -6.80 -4.03 1.97
N MET A 404 -7.71 -4.26 2.90
CA MET A 404 -7.85 -5.53 3.60
C MET A 404 -9.30 -5.99 3.61
N THR A 405 -9.51 -7.27 3.28
CA THR A 405 -10.85 -7.89 3.31
C THR A 405 -10.96 -8.85 4.48
N PHE A 406 -12.01 -8.67 5.26
CA PHE A 406 -12.33 -9.52 6.41
C PHE A 406 -13.60 -10.32 6.16
N ARG A 407 -13.61 -11.57 6.61
CA ARG A 407 -14.80 -12.43 6.65
C ARG A 407 -14.86 -13.10 8.02
N ASP A 408 -16.00 -12.99 8.70
CA ASP A 408 -16.19 -13.49 10.07
C ASP A 408 -15.08 -13.05 11.05
N GLY A 409 -14.63 -11.80 10.92
CA GLY A 409 -13.60 -11.19 11.76
C GLY A 409 -12.16 -11.66 11.47
N LYS A 410 -11.95 -12.47 10.43
CA LYS A 410 -10.62 -12.93 10.01
C LYS A 410 -10.18 -12.23 8.72
N LEU A 411 -8.93 -11.86 8.65
CA LEU A 411 -8.31 -11.37 7.43
C LEU A 411 -8.27 -12.50 6.39
N VAL A 412 -8.85 -12.27 5.22
CA VAL A 412 -8.89 -13.25 4.11
C VAL A 412 -8.17 -12.77 2.87
N GLU A 413 -8.00 -11.45 2.72
CA GLU A 413 -7.29 -10.85 1.61
C GLU A 413 -6.63 -9.55 2.07
N THR A 414 -5.48 -9.22 1.49
CA THR A 414 -4.77 -7.97 1.74
C THR A 414 -4.02 -7.54 0.49
N SER A 415 -4.01 -6.25 0.21
CA SER A 415 -3.03 -5.67 -0.71
C SER A 415 -1.66 -5.58 -0.04
N ASN A 416 -0.65 -5.20 -0.82
CA ASN A 416 0.63 -4.76 -0.27
C ASN A 416 0.74 -3.23 -0.39
N GLN A 417 1.76 -2.64 0.25
CA GLN A 417 2.00 -1.19 0.14
C GLN A 417 2.65 -0.77 -1.18
N PHE A 418 2.88 -1.71 -2.10
CA PHE A 418 3.47 -1.48 -3.41
C PHE A 418 2.42 -1.77 -4.49
N ALA A 419 2.41 -0.99 -5.54
CA ALA A 419 1.62 -1.28 -6.72
C ALA A 419 2.53 -1.98 -7.73
N ILE A 420 2.38 -3.30 -7.87
CA ILE A 420 3.20 -4.18 -8.73
C ILE A 420 2.31 -5.00 -9.65
N GLY A 421 2.87 -5.47 -10.76
CA GLY A 421 2.18 -6.36 -11.71
C GLY A 421 1.76 -7.69 -11.07
N ASP A 422 0.64 -8.23 -11.54
CA ASP A 422 0.08 -9.53 -11.14
C ASP A 422 -0.19 -10.40 -12.37
N ALA A 423 0.28 -11.63 -12.34
CA ALA A 423 0.18 -12.56 -13.47
C ALA A 423 -1.28 -12.86 -13.88
N LYS A 424 -2.17 -13.04 -12.91
CA LYS A 424 -3.58 -13.39 -13.18
C LYS A 424 -4.35 -12.20 -13.72
N ALA A 425 -4.12 -11.01 -13.16
CA ALA A 425 -4.75 -9.79 -13.64
C ALA A 425 -4.32 -9.47 -15.07
N ARG A 426 -3.03 -9.63 -15.38
CA ARG A 426 -2.47 -9.47 -16.72
C ARG A 426 -3.06 -10.48 -17.72
N GLU A 427 -3.12 -11.76 -17.35
CA GLU A 427 -3.70 -12.80 -18.18
C GLU A 427 -5.16 -12.48 -18.52
N ALA A 428 -5.98 -12.15 -17.54
CA ALA A 428 -7.37 -11.76 -17.75
C ALA A 428 -7.53 -10.55 -18.69
N ARG A 429 -6.65 -9.56 -18.60
CA ARG A 429 -6.62 -8.43 -19.55
C ARG A 429 -6.33 -8.90 -20.98
N LEU A 430 -5.29 -9.72 -21.18
CA LEU A 430 -4.89 -10.19 -22.51
C LEU A 430 -5.96 -11.08 -23.16
N GLU A 431 -6.64 -11.90 -22.39
CA GLU A 431 -7.78 -12.70 -22.87
C GLU A 431 -8.92 -11.81 -23.34
N HIS A 432 -9.27 -10.78 -22.56
CA HIS A 432 -10.30 -9.81 -22.93
C HIS A 432 -9.94 -9.06 -24.22
N GLU A 433 -8.72 -8.57 -24.37
CA GLU A 433 -8.24 -7.89 -25.57
C GLU A 433 -8.29 -8.79 -26.81
N THR A 434 -7.91 -10.06 -26.66
CA THR A 434 -7.93 -11.05 -27.75
C THR A 434 -9.36 -11.40 -28.15
N GLY A 435 -10.25 -11.63 -27.20
CA GLY A 435 -11.66 -11.89 -27.45
C GLY A 435 -12.36 -10.73 -28.15
N THR A 436 -12.07 -9.49 -27.74
CA THR A 436 -12.62 -8.28 -28.37
C THR A 436 -12.15 -8.12 -29.83
N ARG A 437 -10.87 -8.41 -30.12
CA ARG A 437 -10.33 -8.38 -31.49
C ARG A 437 -10.97 -9.44 -32.41
N GLN A 438 -11.21 -10.64 -31.89
CA GLN A 438 -11.90 -11.70 -32.65
C GLN A 438 -13.35 -11.33 -32.95
N ALA A 439 -14.08 -10.76 -31.96
CA ALA A 439 -15.45 -10.30 -32.17
C ALA A 439 -15.56 -9.17 -33.23
N SER A 440 -14.60 -8.24 -33.24
CA SER A 440 -14.56 -7.14 -34.22
C SER A 440 -14.22 -7.61 -35.62
N ASN A 441 -13.41 -8.66 -35.75
CA ASN A 441 -13.03 -9.22 -37.06
C ASN A 441 -14.10 -10.19 -37.66
N SER A 442 -14.99 -10.71 -36.82
CA SER A 442 -16.10 -11.57 -37.27
C SER A 442 -17.37 -10.80 -37.65
N GLY A 443 -17.39 -9.49 -37.39
CA GLY A 443 -18.53 -8.59 -37.69
C GLY A 443 -18.37 -7.77 -38.98
N ASN A 444 -17.32 -8.00 -39.79
CA ASN A 444 -17.13 -7.44 -41.13
C ASN A 444 -17.32 -8.59 -42.18
#